data_450b59c04639e29d28afd57250da198f
#
_entry.id   450b59c04639e29d28afd57250da198f
#
_cell.length_a   1.000
_cell.length_b   1.000
_cell.length_c   1.000
_cell.angle_alpha   90.00
_cell.angle_beta   90.00
_cell.angle_gamma   90.00
#
_symmetry.space_group_name_H-M   'P 1'
#
loop_
_entity.id
_entity.type
_entity.pdbx_description
1 polymer ?
#
loop_
_entity_poly.entity_id
_entity_poly.type
_entity_poly.pdbx_seq_one_letter_code
_entity_poly.pdbx_strand_id
1 'polypeptide(L)'
;IAEQLRRRHRMRRVMHLSAEQFTNDFISSVGNSGITAFRRRYREVDALLIDDVQFLGAKKATLREMLYTVETLASAGRPLLFSGLQAPSEIAGLSQELAGRMASGLVCPIQPLDIDIRRQILERWIADRCPLEVPASLLDQINPMLAGDGRVVSGVANMINTLQRMFGR
;
A
#
# COMPACT_ATOMS: atom_id res chain seq x y z
N ILE A 1 4.67 -3.93 6.25
CA ILE A 1 3.84 -5.14 6.48
C ILE A 1 4.45 -6.31 5.72
N ALA A 2 4.61 -6.29 4.39
CA ALA A 2 5.12 -7.41 3.60
C ALA A 2 6.47 -7.94 4.12
N GLU A 3 7.40 -7.05 4.44
CA GLU A 3 8.70 -7.42 5.01
C GLU A 3 8.57 -8.04 6.40
N GLN A 4 7.65 -7.55 7.23
CA GLN A 4 7.37 -8.11 8.55
C GLN A 4 6.77 -9.51 8.45
N LEU A 5 5.87 -9.75 7.49
CA LEU A 5 5.32 -11.08 7.22
C LEU A 5 6.43 -12.07 6.84
N ARG A 6 7.36 -11.66 5.97
CA ARG A 6 8.52 -12.49 5.61
C ARG A 6 9.42 -12.79 6.80
N ARG A 7 9.77 -11.77 7.59
CA ARG A 7 10.71 -11.92 8.72
C ARG A 7 10.10 -12.61 9.94
N ARG A 8 8.92 -12.15 10.39
CA ARG A 8 8.30 -12.63 11.64
C ARG A 8 7.53 -13.94 11.48
N HIS A 9 6.85 -14.11 10.35
CA HIS A 9 5.98 -15.27 10.10
C HIS A 9 6.60 -16.30 9.15
N ARG A 10 7.85 -16.10 8.74
CA ARG A 10 8.60 -16.99 7.83
C ARG A 10 7.87 -17.31 6.53
N MET A 11 7.02 -16.40 6.07
CA MET A 11 6.30 -16.52 4.82
C MET A 11 7.24 -16.31 3.65
N ARG A 12 7.36 -17.29 2.77
CA ARG A 12 8.32 -17.26 1.66
C ARG A 12 7.75 -16.51 0.45
N ARG A 13 6.47 -16.73 0.14
CA ARG A 13 5.79 -16.17 -1.03
C ARG A 13 4.81 -15.08 -0.60
N VAL A 14 5.33 -13.94 -0.15
CA VAL A 14 4.53 -12.74 0.12
C VAL A 14 4.53 -11.87 -1.12
N MET A 15 3.35 -11.71 -1.73
CA MET A 15 3.15 -10.87 -2.91
C MET A 15 2.55 -9.52 -2.50
N HIS A 16 3.14 -8.45 -3.01
CA HIS A 16 2.64 -7.09 -2.85
C HIS A 16 2.66 -6.39 -4.21
N LEU A 17 1.53 -5.88 -4.62
CA LEU A 17 1.36 -5.18 -5.91
C LEU A 17 0.16 -4.24 -5.85
N SER A 18 0.04 -3.34 -6.84
CA SER A 18 -1.14 -2.51 -6.99
C SER A 18 -2.28 -3.26 -7.69
N ALA A 19 -3.51 -2.78 -7.48
CA ALA A 19 -4.70 -3.27 -8.20
C ALA A 19 -4.58 -3.10 -9.73
N GLU A 20 -3.88 -2.04 -10.16
CA GLU A 20 -3.59 -1.80 -11.57
C GLU A 20 -2.66 -2.88 -12.14
N GLN A 21 -1.57 -3.22 -11.41
CA GLN A 21 -0.65 -4.27 -11.81
C GLN A 21 -1.36 -5.63 -11.91
N PHE A 22 -2.19 -5.99 -10.94
CA PHE A 22 -3.01 -7.20 -10.99
C PHE A 22 -3.88 -7.22 -12.25
N THR A 23 -4.52 -6.09 -12.57
CA THR A 23 -5.36 -5.94 -13.76
C THR A 23 -4.57 -6.15 -15.05
N ASN A 24 -3.39 -5.53 -15.17
CA ASN A 24 -2.54 -5.63 -16.36
C ASN A 24 -2.01 -7.05 -16.55
N ASP A 25 -1.58 -7.70 -15.47
CA ASP A 25 -1.12 -9.10 -15.49
C ASP A 25 -2.26 -10.04 -15.91
N PHE A 26 -3.49 -9.80 -15.41
CA PHE A 26 -4.67 -10.57 -15.80
C PHE A 26 -5.01 -10.40 -17.28
N ILE A 27 -5.09 -9.17 -17.77
CA ILE A 27 -5.40 -8.88 -19.19
C ILE A 27 -4.35 -9.55 -20.10
N SER A 28 -3.07 -9.41 -19.76
CA SER A 28 -1.98 -10.04 -20.51
C SER A 28 -2.08 -11.57 -20.54
N SER A 29 -2.51 -12.16 -19.43
CA SER A 29 -2.66 -13.62 -19.32
C SER A 29 -3.80 -14.18 -20.17
N VAL A 30 -4.89 -13.44 -20.32
CA VAL A 30 -6.04 -13.83 -21.14
C VAL A 30 -5.65 -13.83 -22.62
N GLY A 31 -4.89 -12.81 -23.08
CA GLY A 31 -4.44 -12.71 -24.48
C GLY A 31 -3.47 -13.81 -24.91
N ASN A 32 -2.69 -14.36 -23.99
CA ASN A 32 -1.58 -15.29 -24.27
C ASN A 32 -1.83 -16.73 -23.79
N SER A 33 -3.07 -17.12 -23.54
CA SER A 33 -3.43 -18.45 -22.98
C SER A 33 -2.73 -18.76 -21.64
N GLY A 34 -2.27 -17.71 -20.92
CA GLY A 34 -1.50 -17.82 -19.68
C GLY A 34 -2.32 -17.81 -18.39
N ILE A 35 -3.65 -17.93 -18.47
CA ILE A 35 -4.54 -17.79 -17.32
C ILE A 35 -4.24 -18.79 -16.19
N THR A 36 -3.82 -20.01 -16.53
CA THR A 36 -3.45 -21.02 -15.54
C THR A 36 -2.19 -20.61 -14.76
N ALA A 37 -1.19 -20.09 -15.47
CA ALA A 37 0.04 -19.57 -14.85
C ALA A 37 -0.25 -18.34 -13.98
N PHE A 38 -1.12 -17.43 -14.43
CA PHE A 38 -1.61 -16.31 -13.65
C PHE A 38 -2.26 -16.77 -12.35
N ARG A 39 -3.23 -17.68 -12.42
CA ARG A 39 -3.94 -18.22 -11.26
C ARG A 39 -2.97 -18.88 -10.28
N ARG A 40 -2.03 -19.69 -10.75
CA ARG A 40 -1.01 -20.29 -9.91
C ARG A 40 -0.16 -19.21 -9.22
N ARG A 41 0.29 -18.20 -9.95
CA ARG A 41 1.09 -17.09 -9.41
C ARG A 41 0.40 -16.38 -8.26
N TYR A 42 -0.90 -16.08 -8.38
CA TYR A 42 -1.65 -15.27 -7.42
C TYR A 42 -2.34 -16.09 -6.32
N ARG A 43 -2.67 -17.35 -6.55
CA ARG A 43 -3.40 -18.18 -5.59
C ARG A 43 -2.52 -19.15 -4.78
N GLU A 44 -1.25 -19.31 -5.17
CA GLU A 44 -0.30 -20.16 -4.43
C GLU A 44 0.67 -19.35 -3.56
N VAL A 45 0.32 -18.12 -3.18
CA VAL A 45 1.12 -17.27 -2.29
C VAL A 45 0.81 -17.55 -0.83
N ASP A 46 1.76 -17.24 0.07
CA ASP A 46 1.55 -17.35 1.51
C ASP A 46 0.81 -16.14 2.08
N ALA A 47 0.91 -14.98 1.43
CA ALA A 47 0.14 -13.78 1.71
C ALA A 47 0.03 -12.91 0.46
N LEU A 48 -1.11 -12.23 0.28
CA LEU A 48 -1.35 -11.31 -0.82
C LEU A 48 -1.71 -9.92 -0.28
N LEU A 49 -0.97 -8.91 -0.75
CA LEU A 49 -1.21 -7.51 -0.44
C LEU A 49 -1.53 -6.77 -1.74
N ILE A 50 -2.70 -6.15 -1.80
CA ILE A 50 -3.15 -5.36 -2.96
C ILE A 50 -3.31 -3.92 -2.52
N ASP A 51 -2.55 -3.04 -3.16
CA ASP A 51 -2.61 -1.60 -2.93
C ASP A 51 -3.53 -0.92 -3.93
N ASP A 52 -4.13 0.19 -3.51
CA ASP A 52 -4.97 1.03 -4.35
C ASP A 52 -6.17 0.29 -4.99
N VAL A 53 -6.92 -0.45 -4.16
CA VAL A 53 -8.05 -1.29 -4.63
C VAL A 53 -9.15 -0.52 -5.36
N GLN A 54 -9.24 0.81 -5.22
CA GLN A 54 -10.15 1.66 -5.99
C GLN A 54 -9.92 1.55 -7.51
N PHE A 55 -8.72 1.17 -7.97
CA PHE A 55 -8.43 0.97 -9.39
C PHE A 55 -8.90 -0.37 -9.97
N LEU A 56 -9.48 -1.26 -9.15
CA LEU A 56 -10.18 -2.46 -9.66
C LEU A 56 -11.51 -2.10 -10.35
N GLY A 57 -12.08 -0.92 -10.08
CA GLY A 57 -13.45 -0.55 -10.46
C GLY A 57 -13.79 -0.74 -11.92
N ALA A 58 -15.06 -1.09 -12.18
CA ALA A 58 -15.71 -1.21 -13.49
C ALA A 58 -15.21 -2.31 -14.46
N LYS A 59 -14.16 -3.05 -14.18
CA LYS A 59 -13.62 -4.11 -15.05
C LYS A 59 -14.16 -5.47 -14.63
N LYS A 60 -15.39 -5.80 -15.04
CA LYS A 60 -16.14 -7.01 -14.61
C LYS A 60 -15.33 -8.30 -14.59
N ALA A 61 -14.51 -8.56 -15.61
CA ALA A 61 -13.71 -9.78 -15.69
C ALA A 61 -12.59 -9.79 -14.64
N THR A 62 -11.91 -8.65 -14.43
CA THR A 62 -10.87 -8.50 -13.39
C THR A 62 -11.46 -8.63 -11.99
N LEU A 63 -12.62 -7.99 -11.73
CA LEU A 63 -13.31 -8.09 -10.45
C LEU A 63 -13.66 -9.54 -10.11
N ARG A 64 -14.17 -10.30 -11.08
CA ARG A 64 -14.49 -11.71 -10.89
C ARG A 64 -13.24 -12.56 -10.63
N GLU A 65 -12.15 -12.33 -11.34
CA GLU A 65 -10.89 -13.05 -11.10
C GLU A 65 -10.28 -12.67 -9.74
N MET A 66 -10.37 -11.40 -9.32
CA MET A 66 -9.96 -10.96 -7.98
C MET A 66 -10.80 -11.64 -6.91
N LEU A 67 -12.13 -11.68 -7.06
CA LEU A 67 -13.02 -12.35 -6.12
C LEU A 67 -12.62 -13.82 -5.92
N TYR A 68 -12.43 -14.58 -6.99
CA TYR A 68 -12.00 -15.97 -6.89
C TYR A 68 -10.61 -16.15 -6.28
N THR A 69 -9.72 -15.19 -6.50
CA THR A 69 -8.40 -15.19 -5.86
C THR A 69 -8.52 -14.95 -4.36
N VAL A 70 -9.32 -13.97 -3.95
CA VAL A 70 -9.62 -13.68 -2.53
C VAL A 70 -10.25 -14.89 -1.84
N GLU A 71 -11.25 -15.51 -2.46
CA GLU A 71 -11.93 -16.69 -1.91
C GLU A 71 -10.98 -17.88 -1.74
N THR A 72 -10.15 -18.14 -2.75
CA THR A 72 -9.17 -19.22 -2.71
C THR A 72 -8.19 -19.04 -1.56
N LEU A 73 -7.64 -17.84 -1.39
CA LEU A 73 -6.67 -17.55 -0.34
C LEU A 73 -7.32 -17.51 1.04
N ALA A 74 -8.50 -16.91 1.17
CA ALA A 74 -9.25 -16.87 2.43
C ALA A 74 -9.62 -18.28 2.91
N SER A 75 -10.09 -19.15 2.01
CA SER A 75 -10.41 -20.55 2.34
C SER A 75 -9.18 -21.36 2.75
N ALA A 76 -8.01 -20.98 2.29
CA ALA A 76 -6.73 -21.57 2.69
C ALA A 76 -6.14 -20.93 3.97
N GLY A 77 -6.88 -20.00 4.62
CA GLY A 77 -6.41 -19.28 5.81
C GLY A 77 -5.21 -18.37 5.56
N ARG A 78 -5.01 -17.92 4.33
CA ARG A 78 -3.86 -17.08 3.96
C ARG A 78 -4.19 -15.60 4.15
N PRO A 79 -3.27 -14.82 4.75
CA PRO A 79 -3.48 -13.40 4.94
C PRO A 79 -3.71 -12.64 3.64
N LEU A 80 -4.73 -11.81 3.66
CA LEU A 80 -5.10 -10.87 2.60
C LEU A 80 -5.09 -9.47 3.19
N LEU A 81 -4.39 -8.53 2.55
CA LEU A 81 -4.39 -7.13 2.94
C LEU A 81 -4.73 -6.28 1.72
N PHE A 82 -5.63 -5.35 1.95
CA PHE A 82 -6.04 -4.39 0.94
C PHE A 82 -5.79 -2.99 1.48
N SER A 83 -5.32 -2.08 0.63
CA SER A 83 -5.30 -0.66 0.92
C SER A 83 -6.04 0.12 -0.15
N GLY A 84 -6.64 1.23 0.22
CA GLY A 84 -7.43 2.08 -0.66
C GLY A 84 -7.78 3.40 -0.01
N LEU A 85 -8.36 4.31 -0.80
CA LEU A 85 -8.74 5.64 -0.36
C LEU A 85 -10.09 5.68 0.38
N GLN A 86 -10.89 4.63 0.26
CA GLN A 86 -12.25 4.54 0.78
C GLN A 86 -12.52 3.15 1.36
N ALA A 87 -13.53 3.03 2.20
CA ALA A 87 -14.00 1.72 2.66
C ALA A 87 -14.47 0.87 1.47
N PRO A 88 -14.34 -0.47 1.52
CA PRO A 88 -14.71 -1.33 0.39
C PRO A 88 -16.13 -1.13 -0.15
N SER A 89 -17.08 -0.80 0.74
CA SER A 89 -18.48 -0.52 0.38
C SER A 89 -18.69 0.79 -0.38
N GLU A 90 -17.72 1.71 -0.32
CA GLU A 90 -17.79 3.05 -0.91
C GLU A 90 -17.05 3.14 -2.25
N ILE A 91 -16.30 2.09 -2.61
CA ILE A 91 -15.53 2.08 -3.85
C ILE A 91 -16.47 1.91 -5.04
N ALA A 92 -16.58 2.97 -5.86
CA ALA A 92 -17.41 2.95 -7.04
C ALA A 92 -16.97 1.86 -8.03
N GLY A 93 -17.93 1.05 -8.49
CA GLY A 93 -17.69 -0.01 -9.46
C GLY A 93 -17.11 -1.30 -8.91
N LEU A 94 -16.87 -1.39 -7.59
CA LEU A 94 -16.55 -2.65 -6.93
C LEU A 94 -17.83 -3.50 -6.82
N SER A 95 -17.76 -4.81 -7.07
CA SER A 95 -18.92 -5.67 -6.89
C SER A 95 -19.26 -5.82 -5.40
N GLN A 96 -20.56 -5.87 -5.06
CA GLN A 96 -20.99 -6.04 -3.67
C GLN A 96 -20.38 -7.29 -3.02
N GLU A 97 -20.20 -8.35 -3.78
CA GLU A 97 -19.62 -9.60 -3.28
C GLU A 97 -18.15 -9.42 -2.90
N LEU A 98 -17.34 -8.78 -3.76
CA LEU A 98 -15.95 -8.51 -3.46
C LEU A 98 -15.81 -7.49 -2.31
N ALA A 99 -16.61 -6.44 -2.30
CA ALA A 99 -16.67 -5.48 -1.19
C ALA A 99 -17.03 -6.16 0.13
N GLY A 100 -18.01 -7.05 0.13
CA GLY A 100 -18.40 -7.85 1.30
C GLY A 100 -17.28 -8.76 1.80
N ARG A 101 -16.54 -9.42 0.88
CA ARG A 101 -15.37 -10.24 1.25
C ARG A 101 -14.26 -9.40 1.87
N MET A 102 -13.95 -8.24 1.31
CA MET A 102 -12.95 -7.33 1.87
C MET A 102 -13.39 -6.78 3.25
N ALA A 103 -14.67 -6.45 3.41
CA ALA A 103 -15.23 -5.92 4.65
C ALA A 103 -15.47 -6.99 5.74
N SER A 104 -15.45 -8.28 5.41
CA SER A 104 -15.61 -9.36 6.38
C SER A 104 -14.42 -9.49 7.34
N GLY A 105 -13.29 -8.88 7.01
CA GLY A 105 -12.11 -8.78 7.86
C GLY A 105 -12.09 -7.48 8.67
N LEU A 106 -10.90 -7.11 9.15
CA LEU A 106 -10.69 -5.85 9.85
C LEU A 106 -10.59 -4.70 8.84
N VAL A 107 -11.53 -3.77 8.89
CA VAL A 107 -11.44 -2.49 8.17
C VAL A 107 -10.95 -1.42 9.14
N CYS A 108 -9.79 -0.86 8.87
CA CYS A 108 -9.13 0.11 9.74
C CYS A 108 -8.91 1.44 9.00
N PRO A 109 -9.60 2.52 9.35
CA PRO A 109 -9.33 3.83 8.77
C PRO A 109 -8.00 4.38 9.27
N ILE A 110 -7.19 4.89 8.34
CA ILE A 110 -5.96 5.61 8.66
C ILE A 110 -6.27 7.09 8.58
N GLN A 111 -6.28 7.75 9.74
CA GLN A 111 -6.55 9.18 9.82
C GLN A 111 -5.38 10.01 9.26
N PRO A 112 -5.67 11.20 8.74
CA PRO A 112 -4.60 12.17 8.41
C PRO A 112 -3.70 12.40 9.62
N LEU A 113 -2.41 12.63 9.37
CA LEU A 113 -1.45 12.92 10.43
C LEU A 113 -1.79 14.26 11.08
N ASP A 114 -1.98 14.26 12.40
CA ASP A 114 -2.04 15.50 13.16
C ASP A 114 -0.65 16.21 13.18
N ILE A 115 -0.63 17.45 13.67
CA ILE A 115 0.57 18.28 13.63
C ILE A 115 1.70 17.70 14.49
N ASP A 116 1.37 17.07 15.60
CA ASP A 116 2.36 16.53 16.55
C ASP A 116 2.94 15.21 16.04
N ILE A 117 2.11 14.32 15.56
CA ILE A 117 2.55 13.05 14.93
C ILE A 117 3.41 13.36 13.69
N ARG A 118 2.99 14.33 12.87
CA ARG A 118 3.73 14.75 11.69
C ARG A 118 5.12 15.26 12.06
N ARG A 119 5.22 16.07 13.12
CA ARG A 119 6.48 16.56 13.67
C ARG A 119 7.41 15.42 14.07
N GLN A 120 6.90 14.46 14.85
CA GLN A 120 7.68 13.31 15.31
C GLN A 120 8.19 12.45 14.13
N ILE A 121 7.34 12.24 13.12
CA ILE A 121 7.73 11.51 11.92
C ILE A 121 8.84 12.26 11.15
N LEU A 122 8.68 13.57 10.99
CA LEU A 122 9.66 14.41 10.30
C LEU A 122 11.01 14.37 11.02
N GLU A 123 11.03 14.55 12.33
CA GLU A 123 12.24 14.46 13.17
C GLU A 123 12.94 13.11 13.01
N ARG A 124 12.19 12.04 13.12
CA ARG A 124 12.73 10.69 12.98
C ARG A 124 13.34 10.46 11.59
N TRP A 125 12.65 10.87 10.53
CA TRP A 125 13.17 10.69 9.18
C TRP A 125 14.37 11.56 8.86
N ILE A 126 14.44 12.76 9.46
CA ILE A 126 15.62 13.62 9.36
C ILE A 126 16.79 12.99 10.11
N ALA A 127 16.59 12.53 11.34
CA ALA A 127 17.62 11.86 12.10
C ALA A 127 18.17 10.60 11.40
N ASP A 128 17.30 9.84 10.72
CA ASP A 128 17.70 8.63 10.01
C ASP A 128 18.42 8.90 8.68
N ARG A 129 18.21 10.06 8.04
CA ARG A 129 18.62 10.30 6.65
C ARG A 129 19.59 11.46 6.46
N CYS A 130 19.51 12.48 7.31
CA CYS A 130 20.28 13.70 7.15
C CYS A 130 21.65 13.58 7.86
N PRO A 131 22.75 13.92 7.18
CA PRO A 131 24.08 13.83 7.77
C PRO A 131 24.36 14.92 8.81
N LEU A 132 23.65 16.05 8.73
CA LEU A 132 23.80 17.19 9.64
C LEU A 132 22.53 17.39 10.45
N GLU A 133 22.70 17.86 11.67
CA GLU A 133 21.58 18.21 12.53
C GLU A 133 20.76 19.35 11.93
N VAL A 134 19.44 19.22 12.00
CA VAL A 134 18.48 20.22 11.53
C VAL A 134 17.95 20.98 12.75
N PRO A 135 18.07 22.33 12.78
CA PRO A 135 17.60 23.11 13.92
C PRO A 135 16.10 22.91 14.17
N ALA A 136 15.71 22.75 15.42
CA ALA A 136 14.31 22.59 15.81
C ALA A 136 13.43 23.76 15.33
N SER A 137 13.96 24.98 15.35
CA SER A 137 13.27 26.18 14.88
C SER A 137 12.89 26.10 13.39
N LEU A 138 13.69 25.45 12.55
CA LEU A 138 13.35 25.21 11.13
C LEU A 138 12.21 24.21 11.01
N LEU A 139 12.24 23.16 11.81
CA LEU A 139 11.18 22.17 11.82
C LEU A 139 9.86 22.74 12.34
N ASP A 140 9.90 23.66 13.31
CA ASP A 140 8.73 24.39 13.81
C ASP A 140 8.09 25.27 12.74
N GLN A 141 8.88 25.86 11.85
CA GLN A 141 8.40 26.66 10.74
C GLN A 141 7.81 25.81 9.61
N ILE A 142 8.44 24.69 9.29
CA ILE A 142 8.03 23.83 8.18
C ILE A 142 6.79 22.99 8.54
N ASN A 143 6.73 22.42 9.74
CA ASN A 143 5.71 21.46 10.13
C ASN A 143 4.26 21.96 9.92
N PRO A 144 3.87 23.20 10.28
CA PRO A 144 2.53 23.72 10.03
C PRO A 144 2.19 23.83 8.55
N MET A 145 3.20 23.99 7.67
CA MET A 145 3.02 24.10 6.23
C MET A 145 2.82 22.74 5.54
N LEU A 146 3.14 21.64 6.22
CA LEU A 146 2.99 20.29 5.70
C LEU A 146 1.55 19.84 5.87
N ALA A 147 0.72 20.12 4.89
CA ALA A 147 -0.63 19.55 4.82
C ALA A 147 -0.58 18.19 4.13
N GLY A 148 -1.36 17.22 4.63
CA GLY A 148 -1.58 15.97 3.92
C GLY A 148 -1.00 14.72 4.59
N ASP A 149 -0.57 13.79 3.76
CA ASP A 149 -0.15 12.46 4.16
C ASP A 149 1.37 12.36 4.43
N GLY A 150 1.80 11.15 4.86
CA GLY A 150 3.21 10.87 5.12
C GLY A 150 4.12 11.02 3.90
N ARG A 151 3.59 11.04 2.65
CA ARG A 151 4.40 11.24 1.44
C ARG A 151 4.97 12.65 1.40
N VAL A 152 4.18 13.66 1.77
CA VAL A 152 4.62 15.06 1.84
C VAL A 152 5.75 15.18 2.87
N VAL A 153 5.57 14.61 4.06
CA VAL A 153 6.58 14.60 5.12
C VAL A 153 7.87 13.91 4.66
N SER A 154 7.74 12.76 3.99
CA SER A 154 8.89 12.04 3.40
C SER A 154 9.61 12.87 2.33
N GLY A 155 8.84 13.54 1.47
CA GLY A 155 9.38 14.42 0.42
C GLY A 155 10.24 15.54 1.01
N VAL A 156 9.75 16.19 2.06
CA VAL A 156 10.51 17.26 2.74
C VAL A 156 11.77 16.74 3.41
N ALA A 157 11.71 15.61 4.11
CA ALA A 157 12.91 15.00 4.71
C ALA A 157 13.96 14.65 3.64
N ASN A 158 13.55 14.13 2.49
CA ASN A 158 14.43 13.84 1.36
C ASN A 158 15.02 15.12 0.74
N MET A 159 14.22 16.20 0.64
CA MET A 159 14.69 17.49 0.15
C MET A 159 15.76 18.08 1.07
N ILE A 160 15.53 18.08 2.38
CA ILE A 160 16.52 18.54 3.37
C ILE A 160 17.82 17.73 3.25
N ASN A 161 17.72 16.39 3.19
CA ASN A 161 18.89 15.54 2.99
C ASN A 161 19.66 15.89 1.70
N THR A 162 18.94 16.10 0.60
CA THR A 162 19.55 16.48 -0.68
C THR A 162 20.27 17.83 -0.58
N LEU A 163 19.63 18.84 0.02
CA LEU A 163 20.24 20.16 0.21
C LEU A 163 21.48 20.08 1.08
N GLN A 164 21.45 19.33 2.18
CA GLN A 164 22.63 19.13 3.03
C GLN A 164 23.78 18.45 2.28
N ARG A 165 23.49 17.47 1.44
CA ARG A 165 24.54 16.81 0.62
C ARG A 165 25.14 17.72 -0.45
N MET A 166 24.34 18.63 -0.98
CA MET A 166 24.80 19.56 -2.04
C MET A 166 25.55 20.76 -1.47
N PHE A 167 25.13 21.30 -0.36
CA PHE A 167 25.58 22.59 0.19
C PHE A 167 26.20 22.50 1.61
N GLY A 168 26.03 21.40 2.31
CA GLY A 168 26.58 21.15 3.64
C GLY A 168 28.07 20.81 3.53
N ARG A 169 28.93 21.82 3.42
CA ARG A 169 30.38 21.75 3.60
C ARG A 169 30.79 22.43 4.90
#